data_3c4e3501834aeda4160b48ab9565c7c8
#
_entry.id   3c4e3501834aeda4160b48ab9565c7c8
#
_cell.length_a   1.000
_cell.length_b   1.000
_cell.length_c   1.000
_cell.angle_alpha   90.00
_cell.angle_beta   90.00
_cell.angle_gamma   90.00
#
_symmetry.space_group_name_H-M   'P 1'
#
loop_
_entity.id
_entity.type
_entity.pdbx_description
1 polymer ?
#
loop_
_entity_poly.entity_id
_entity_poly.type
_entity_poly.pdbx_seq_one_letter_code
_entity_poly.pdbx_strand_id
1 'polypeptide(L)'
;MAFECDKSGATYDDALMKLRLFTALALTFTLITPATASHNFIVGGDRPVTVHLPDTLANPAPLLILLHSASTSGARLESYMKIAPVAKSQGLIYIAPDGNTNAEGKRFWNASKSCCNRYSQEVDDVAYIDALIDEISAKTPVDPKRIYLIGHSNGAFMSFTYACKTDKVAAIVAIAGAMDQNPECAPTTPVSLLNIHGTADKVIKLNGGVMNNNSYTSATNTVNTFISVNRCAQATALKKDFDPIITGAETTIYDYVCGTHAELQFWKIKDGAHKPNLPSDFAQLVISFLLKQSK
;
A
#
# COMPACT_ATOMS: atom_id res chain seq x y z
N MET A 1 -33.57 -88.95 -3.76
CA MET A 1 -35.03 -88.87 -3.65
C MET A 1 -35.38 -87.51 -4.19
N ALA A 2 -35.68 -87.27 -5.51
CA ALA A 2 -37.01 -87.51 -6.05
C ALA A 2 -37.96 -86.46 -5.43
N PHE A 3 -38.60 -85.59 -6.15
CA PHE A 3 -39.33 -85.49 -7.41
C PHE A 3 -39.56 -83.96 -7.65
N GLU A 4 -39.31 -83.39 -8.81
CA GLU A 4 -40.23 -83.29 -9.99
C GLU A 4 -41.61 -82.74 -9.70
N CYS A 5 -41.97 -81.69 -10.34
CA CYS A 5 -42.95 -81.53 -11.46
C CYS A 5 -43.45 -80.08 -11.46
N ASP A 6 -43.31 -79.33 -12.47
CA ASP A 6 -43.91 -79.22 -13.80
C ASP A 6 -45.22 -78.41 -13.86
N LYS A 7 -45.21 -77.58 -14.92
CA LYS A 7 -46.30 -77.03 -15.74
C LYS A 7 -46.95 -75.69 -15.38
N SER A 8 -46.63 -74.75 -16.18
CA SER A 8 -47.36 -74.30 -17.40
C SER A 8 -48.45 -73.24 -17.10
N GLY A 9 -48.41 -72.24 -17.85
CA GLY A 9 -49.60 -71.53 -18.28
C GLY A 9 -49.44 -70.03 -18.55
N ALA A 10 -49.14 -69.79 -19.81
CA ALA A 10 -49.73 -68.82 -20.70
C ALA A 10 -50.06 -67.40 -20.25
N THR A 11 -49.40 -66.48 -20.94
CA THR A 11 -49.96 -65.32 -21.67
C THR A 11 -50.81 -64.32 -20.91
N TYR A 12 -50.40 -63.08 -20.89
CA TYR A 12 -51.08 -62.02 -21.64
C TYR A 12 -50.19 -60.72 -21.60
N ASP A 13 -50.14 -60.14 -22.77
CA ASP A 13 -49.59 -58.79 -23.01
C ASP A 13 -50.14 -57.78 -22.03
N ASP A 14 -49.25 -56.93 -21.52
CA ASP A 14 -49.65 -55.57 -21.31
C ASP A 14 -48.45 -54.62 -21.47
N ALA A 15 -48.53 -53.85 -22.54
CA ALA A 15 -47.66 -52.76 -22.86
C ALA A 15 -47.94 -51.60 -21.89
N LEU A 16 -47.09 -51.42 -20.91
CA LEU A 16 -47.07 -50.23 -20.08
C LEU A 16 -45.74 -49.53 -20.22
N MET A 17 -45.80 -48.62 -21.13
CA MET A 17 -45.25 -47.28 -21.17
C MET A 17 -44.11 -47.02 -20.15
N LYS A 18 -42.85 -47.28 -20.59
CA LYS A 18 -41.67 -46.77 -19.91
C LYS A 18 -41.62 -45.25 -20.10
N LEU A 19 -42.17 -44.51 -19.14
CA LEU A 19 -42.00 -43.07 -19.01
C LEU A 19 -40.52 -42.79 -18.67
N ARG A 20 -39.71 -42.51 -19.70
CA ARG A 20 -38.36 -42.00 -19.51
C ARG A 20 -38.47 -40.59 -18.99
N LEU A 21 -38.23 -40.41 -17.68
CA LEU A 21 -37.95 -39.11 -17.09
C LEU A 21 -36.63 -38.59 -17.67
N PHE A 22 -36.72 -37.74 -18.68
CA PHE A 22 -35.60 -36.88 -19.07
C PHE A 22 -35.46 -35.78 -18.03
N THR A 23 -34.57 -35.96 -17.05
CA THR A 23 -34.05 -34.87 -16.23
C THR A 23 -33.23 -33.95 -17.12
N ALA A 24 -33.85 -32.89 -17.60
CA ALA A 24 -33.16 -31.80 -18.26
C ALA A 24 -32.27 -31.13 -17.22
N LEU A 25 -30.97 -31.44 -17.25
CA LEU A 25 -29.94 -30.69 -16.50
C LEU A 25 -29.85 -29.31 -17.16
N ALA A 26 -30.56 -28.32 -16.60
CA ALA A 26 -30.42 -26.95 -17.01
C ALA A 26 -29.03 -26.48 -16.61
N LEU A 27 -28.05 -26.50 -17.55
CA LEU A 27 -26.79 -25.79 -17.41
C LEU A 27 -27.13 -24.28 -17.39
N THR A 28 -27.19 -23.71 -16.21
CA THR A 28 -27.16 -22.25 -16.06
C THR A 28 -25.80 -21.75 -16.50
N PHE A 29 -25.69 -21.36 -17.76
CA PHE A 29 -24.58 -20.52 -18.23
C PHE A 29 -24.71 -19.18 -17.50
N THR A 30 -23.97 -19.00 -16.42
CA THR A 30 -23.71 -17.66 -15.88
C THR A 30 -22.93 -16.91 -16.96
N LEU A 31 -23.61 -16.03 -17.67
CA LEU A 31 -22.99 -15.04 -18.52
C LEU A 31 -22.08 -14.19 -17.61
N ILE A 32 -20.78 -14.48 -17.63
CA ILE A 32 -19.78 -13.59 -17.10
C ILE A 32 -19.82 -12.38 -18.03
N THR A 33 -20.60 -11.37 -17.64
CA THR A 33 -20.53 -10.06 -18.31
C THR A 33 -19.09 -9.59 -18.21
N PRO A 34 -18.43 -9.26 -19.33
CA PRO A 34 -17.11 -8.66 -19.27
C PRO A 34 -17.24 -7.41 -18.40
N ALA A 35 -16.37 -7.30 -17.38
CA ALA A 35 -16.31 -6.11 -16.56
C ALA A 35 -16.12 -4.91 -17.52
N THR A 36 -17.07 -4.01 -17.52
CA THR A 36 -16.95 -2.75 -18.27
C THR A 36 -15.64 -2.11 -17.85
N ALA A 37 -14.81 -1.73 -18.84
CA ALA A 37 -13.54 -1.05 -18.57
C ALA A 37 -13.81 0.11 -17.61
N SER A 38 -13.33 -0.01 -16.40
CA SER A 38 -13.54 0.99 -15.37
C SER A 38 -12.74 2.24 -15.76
N HIS A 39 -13.43 3.37 -15.87
CA HIS A 39 -12.79 4.63 -16.24
C HIS A 39 -12.25 5.32 -14.99
N ASN A 40 -11.07 5.94 -15.11
CA ASN A 40 -10.54 6.81 -14.06
C ASN A 40 -11.59 7.87 -13.69
N PHE A 41 -11.61 8.25 -12.42
CA PHE A 41 -12.54 9.27 -11.90
C PHE A 41 -11.82 10.22 -10.95
N ILE A 42 -12.48 11.31 -10.55
CA ILE A 42 -11.91 12.35 -9.68
C ILE A 42 -12.61 12.30 -8.32
N VAL A 43 -11.81 12.49 -7.26
CA VAL A 43 -12.21 12.64 -5.86
C VAL A 43 -11.46 13.79 -5.21
N GLY A 44 -11.76 14.15 -3.96
CA GLY A 44 -10.95 15.04 -3.12
C GLY A 44 -11.39 16.50 -3.11
N GLY A 45 -12.62 16.82 -3.54
CA GLY A 45 -13.22 18.15 -3.36
C GLY A 45 -12.32 19.31 -3.83
N ASP A 46 -11.93 20.18 -2.91
CA ASP A 46 -11.08 21.36 -3.18
C ASP A 46 -9.62 21.02 -3.55
N ARG A 47 -9.18 19.81 -3.27
CA ARG A 47 -7.87 19.25 -3.69
C ARG A 47 -8.09 18.03 -4.56
N PRO A 48 -8.58 18.22 -5.81
CA PRO A 48 -8.99 17.10 -6.65
C PRO A 48 -7.81 16.23 -7.07
N VAL A 49 -8.02 14.91 -7.07
CA VAL A 49 -7.07 13.92 -7.55
C VAL A 49 -7.75 12.90 -8.45
N THR A 50 -7.06 12.50 -9.52
CA THR A 50 -7.52 11.42 -10.39
C THR A 50 -7.24 10.07 -9.74
N VAL A 51 -8.26 9.24 -9.65
CA VAL A 51 -8.15 7.83 -9.26
C VAL A 51 -7.85 7.02 -10.52
N HIS A 52 -6.69 6.39 -10.53
CA HIS A 52 -6.24 5.51 -11.59
C HIS A 52 -6.64 4.07 -11.25
N LEU A 53 -7.46 3.49 -12.09
CA LEU A 53 -7.90 2.12 -11.93
C LEU A 53 -6.92 1.15 -12.64
N PRO A 54 -6.73 -0.06 -12.09
CA PRO A 54 -5.84 -1.05 -12.69
C PRO A 54 -6.42 -1.61 -14.01
N ASP A 55 -5.56 -2.24 -14.81
CA ASP A 55 -5.97 -2.90 -16.05
C ASP A 55 -7.00 -4.01 -15.80
N THR A 56 -6.86 -4.68 -14.67
CA THR A 56 -7.82 -5.67 -14.16
C THR A 56 -8.16 -5.33 -12.72
N LEU A 57 -9.39 -4.91 -12.49
CA LEU A 57 -9.86 -4.55 -11.15
C LEU A 57 -10.36 -5.79 -10.42
N ALA A 58 -9.65 -6.18 -9.36
CA ALA A 58 -10.13 -7.20 -8.43
C ALA A 58 -11.30 -6.66 -7.58
N ASN A 59 -12.07 -7.56 -6.97
CA ASN A 59 -13.15 -7.19 -6.07
C ASN A 59 -13.05 -8.01 -4.77
N PRO A 60 -12.50 -7.42 -3.67
CA PRO A 60 -11.95 -6.06 -3.57
C PRO A 60 -10.50 -5.92 -4.07
N ALA A 61 -10.06 -4.70 -4.41
CA ALA A 61 -8.73 -4.36 -4.88
C ALA A 61 -7.93 -3.53 -3.87
N PRO A 62 -6.59 -3.67 -3.80
CA PRO A 62 -5.75 -2.85 -2.94
C PRO A 62 -5.69 -1.39 -3.42
N LEU A 63 -5.56 -0.45 -2.47
CA LEU A 63 -5.40 0.98 -2.72
C LEU A 63 -4.00 1.44 -2.36
N LEU A 64 -3.35 2.17 -3.27
CA LEU A 64 -2.05 2.79 -3.07
C LEU A 64 -2.13 4.31 -3.19
N ILE A 65 -1.64 5.01 -2.18
CA ILE A 65 -1.59 6.47 -2.10
C ILE A 65 -0.14 6.93 -2.07
N LEU A 66 0.25 7.80 -3.02
CA LEU A 66 1.59 8.36 -3.13
C LEU A 66 1.61 9.78 -2.57
N LEU A 67 2.40 10.03 -1.50
CA LEU A 67 2.46 11.31 -0.77
C LEU A 67 3.77 12.05 -1.08
N HIS A 68 3.67 13.22 -1.71
CA HIS A 68 4.80 13.99 -2.22
C HIS A 68 5.60 14.72 -1.12
N SER A 69 6.82 15.15 -1.48
CA SER A 69 7.69 15.98 -0.65
C SER A 69 7.19 17.43 -0.55
N ALA A 70 7.63 18.16 0.44
CA ALA A 70 7.36 19.60 0.55
C ALA A 70 7.80 20.34 -0.73
N SER A 71 7.05 21.37 -1.09
CA SER A 71 7.29 22.24 -2.26
C SER A 71 7.27 21.54 -3.62
N THR A 72 6.64 20.36 -3.71
CA THR A 72 6.47 19.61 -4.97
C THR A 72 5.00 19.20 -5.16
N SER A 73 4.72 18.16 -5.92
CA SER A 73 3.37 17.67 -6.18
C SER A 73 3.35 16.16 -6.35
N GLY A 74 2.17 15.55 -6.26
CA GLY A 74 1.96 14.13 -6.56
C GLY A 74 2.48 13.77 -7.95
N ALA A 75 2.17 14.57 -8.97
CA ALA A 75 2.65 14.35 -10.33
C ALA A 75 4.19 14.40 -10.46
N ARG A 76 4.87 15.27 -9.72
CA ARG A 76 6.33 15.32 -9.71
C ARG A 76 6.95 14.13 -8.99
N LEU A 77 6.35 13.68 -7.89
CA LEU A 77 6.81 12.47 -7.21
C LEU A 77 6.58 11.24 -8.09
N GLU A 78 5.44 11.14 -8.75
CA GLU A 78 5.16 10.09 -9.72
C GLU A 78 6.20 10.04 -10.84
N SER A 79 6.55 11.19 -11.42
CA SER A 79 7.59 11.27 -12.47
C SER A 79 8.96 10.77 -12.00
N TYR A 80 9.25 10.92 -10.70
CA TYR A 80 10.49 10.44 -10.09
C TYR A 80 10.45 8.93 -9.79
N MET A 81 9.36 8.44 -9.21
CA MET A 81 9.25 7.07 -8.72
C MET A 81 8.66 6.09 -9.73
N LYS A 82 7.89 6.59 -10.72
CA LYS A 82 7.24 5.80 -11.78
C LYS A 82 6.36 4.65 -11.24
N ILE A 83 5.58 4.97 -10.21
CA ILE A 83 4.73 3.99 -9.51
C ILE A 83 3.49 3.60 -10.31
N ALA A 84 2.84 4.58 -10.96
CA ALA A 84 1.53 4.39 -11.60
C ALA A 84 1.49 3.25 -12.64
N PRO A 85 2.46 3.10 -13.57
CA PRO A 85 2.42 2.01 -14.55
C PRO A 85 2.47 0.62 -13.90
N VAL A 86 3.29 0.47 -12.84
CA VAL A 86 3.42 -0.81 -12.13
C VAL A 86 2.19 -1.06 -11.25
N ALA A 87 1.68 -0.05 -10.53
CA ALA A 87 0.45 -0.16 -9.77
C ALA A 87 -0.71 -0.63 -10.65
N LYS A 88 -0.86 -0.02 -11.82
CA LYS A 88 -1.89 -0.36 -12.80
C LYS A 88 -1.78 -1.82 -13.27
N SER A 89 -0.59 -2.26 -13.66
CA SER A 89 -0.36 -3.64 -14.14
C SER A 89 -0.46 -4.70 -13.03
N GLN A 90 -0.23 -4.31 -11.76
CA GLN A 90 -0.28 -5.19 -10.60
C GLN A 90 -1.64 -5.17 -9.88
N GLY A 91 -2.66 -4.53 -10.44
CA GLY A 91 -4.02 -4.59 -9.93
C GLY A 91 -4.32 -3.63 -8.76
N LEU A 92 -3.51 -2.58 -8.55
CA LEU A 92 -3.76 -1.60 -7.50
C LEU A 92 -4.55 -0.41 -8.02
N ILE A 93 -5.55 0.02 -7.25
CA ILE A 93 -6.13 1.36 -7.35
C ILE A 93 -5.06 2.35 -6.89
N TYR A 94 -4.82 3.41 -7.66
CA TYR A 94 -3.70 4.32 -7.39
C TYR A 94 -4.11 5.77 -7.42
N ILE A 95 -3.61 6.56 -6.46
CA ILE A 95 -3.72 8.02 -6.43
C ILE A 95 -2.41 8.67 -6.00
N ALA A 96 -2.16 9.88 -6.51
CA ALA A 96 -1.05 10.75 -6.10
C ALA A 96 -1.59 12.16 -5.79
N PRO A 97 -2.27 12.34 -4.64
CA PRO A 97 -2.89 13.61 -4.29
C PRO A 97 -1.86 14.70 -3.99
N ASP A 98 -2.31 15.95 -4.11
CA ASP A 98 -1.56 17.13 -3.71
C ASP A 98 -1.90 17.52 -2.27
N GLY A 99 -0.88 17.84 -1.47
CA GLY A 99 -1.01 18.46 -0.17
C GLY A 99 -1.49 19.92 -0.27
N ASN A 100 -1.79 20.53 0.87
CA ASN A 100 -2.25 21.91 0.93
C ASN A 100 -1.17 22.89 0.45
N THR A 101 -1.58 24.11 0.11
CA THR A 101 -0.69 25.17 -0.38
C THR A 101 -0.47 26.20 0.73
N ASN A 102 0.79 26.52 1.04
CA ASN A 102 1.14 27.54 2.00
C ASN A 102 1.08 28.96 1.40
N ALA A 103 1.34 29.98 2.23
CA ALA A 103 1.31 31.40 1.83
C ALA A 103 2.27 31.74 0.67
N GLU A 104 3.31 30.92 0.42
CA GLU A 104 4.24 31.08 -0.70
C GLU A 104 3.80 30.32 -1.97
N GLY A 105 2.62 29.72 -1.97
CA GLY A 105 2.15 28.88 -3.08
C GLY A 105 2.82 27.50 -3.16
N LYS A 106 3.51 27.06 -2.10
CA LYS A 106 4.21 25.76 -2.04
C LYS A 106 3.37 24.71 -1.36
N ARG A 107 3.25 23.53 -1.96
CA ARG A 107 2.49 22.42 -1.38
C ARG A 107 3.23 21.77 -0.22
N PHE A 108 2.45 21.33 0.78
CA PHE A 108 2.96 20.61 1.93
C PHE A 108 1.88 19.70 2.53
N TRP A 109 2.30 18.75 3.33
CA TRP A 109 1.47 17.97 4.25
C TRP A 109 1.69 18.50 5.66
N ASN A 110 0.63 18.76 6.41
CA ASN A 110 0.68 19.07 7.83
C ASN A 110 0.92 17.76 8.61
N ALA A 111 2.14 17.25 8.51
CA ALA A 111 2.49 15.93 9.00
C ALA A 111 2.81 15.92 10.49
N SER A 112 3.65 16.87 10.95
CA SER A 112 4.11 16.91 12.32
C SER A 112 4.62 18.32 12.69
N LYS A 113 4.92 18.55 13.97
CA LYS A 113 5.46 19.83 14.43
C LYS A 113 6.81 20.16 13.78
N SER A 114 7.66 19.15 13.56
CA SER A 114 8.94 19.34 12.89
C SER A 114 8.80 19.51 11.37
N CYS A 115 7.77 18.95 10.71
CA CYS A 115 7.61 18.99 9.25
C CYS A 115 6.13 19.00 8.80
N CYS A 116 5.74 19.83 7.88
CA CYS A 116 6.46 20.93 7.22
C CYS A 116 5.56 22.16 7.12
N ASN A 117 4.64 22.31 8.09
CA ASN A 117 3.69 23.41 8.19
C ASN A 117 4.38 24.65 8.80
N ARG A 118 5.17 25.33 7.98
CA ARG A 118 5.98 26.50 8.43
C ARG A 118 5.15 27.71 8.84
N TYR A 119 3.90 27.77 8.39
CA TYR A 119 3.02 28.94 8.62
C TYR A 119 1.91 28.62 9.62
N SER A 120 2.02 27.49 10.33
CA SER A 120 1.03 27.07 11.35
C SER A 120 -0.41 27.14 10.84
N GLN A 121 -0.63 26.74 9.58
CA GLN A 121 -1.96 26.71 9.00
C GLN A 121 -2.80 25.61 9.65
N GLU A 122 -4.06 25.90 9.91
CA GLU A 122 -5.01 24.90 10.41
C GLU A 122 -5.48 23.99 9.26
N VAL A 123 -4.75 22.91 9.06
CA VAL A 123 -4.99 21.92 8.02
C VAL A 123 -4.99 20.53 8.65
N ASP A 124 -6.04 19.76 8.38
CA ASP A 124 -6.12 18.36 8.77
C ASP A 124 -5.93 17.45 7.54
N ASP A 125 -4.68 17.10 7.27
CA ASP A 125 -4.35 16.21 6.16
C ASP A 125 -4.63 14.73 6.49
N VAL A 126 -4.79 14.37 7.75
CA VAL A 126 -5.27 13.03 8.15
C VAL A 126 -6.73 12.89 7.72
N ALA A 127 -7.58 13.86 8.07
CA ALA A 127 -8.99 13.86 7.63
C ALA A 127 -9.12 13.92 6.10
N TYR A 128 -8.24 14.66 5.41
CA TYR A 128 -8.26 14.69 3.94
C TYR A 128 -7.93 13.32 3.33
N ILE A 129 -6.90 12.63 3.80
CA ILE A 129 -6.55 11.29 3.31
C ILE A 129 -7.66 10.29 3.64
N ASP A 130 -8.28 10.40 4.82
CA ASP A 130 -9.44 9.60 5.20
C ASP A 130 -10.61 9.79 4.23
N ALA A 131 -10.94 11.04 3.92
CA ALA A 131 -12.01 11.37 2.99
C ALA A 131 -11.74 10.82 1.58
N LEU A 132 -10.47 10.86 1.10
CA LEU A 132 -10.09 10.26 -0.17
C LEU A 132 -10.35 8.75 -0.18
N ILE A 133 -9.95 8.04 0.86
CA ILE A 133 -10.17 6.59 0.99
C ILE A 133 -11.68 6.29 0.98
N ASP A 134 -12.47 7.04 1.73
CA ASP A 134 -13.92 6.84 1.84
C ASP A 134 -14.64 7.14 0.51
N GLU A 135 -14.29 8.25 -0.17
CA GLU A 135 -14.84 8.59 -1.49
C GLU A 135 -14.50 7.54 -2.56
N ILE A 136 -13.26 7.02 -2.55
CA ILE A 136 -12.83 5.96 -3.47
C ILE A 136 -13.60 4.68 -3.17
N SER A 137 -13.69 4.30 -1.90
CA SER A 137 -14.38 3.08 -1.45
C SER A 137 -15.87 3.11 -1.77
N ALA A 138 -16.50 4.28 -1.80
CA ALA A 138 -17.88 4.45 -2.20
C ALA A 138 -18.12 4.24 -3.71
N LYS A 139 -17.08 4.39 -4.54
CA LYS A 139 -17.16 4.32 -6.00
C LYS A 139 -16.55 3.05 -6.61
N THR A 140 -15.66 2.38 -5.88
CA THR A 140 -14.96 1.18 -6.34
C THR A 140 -14.62 0.26 -5.16
N PRO A 141 -14.59 -1.07 -5.35
CA PRO A 141 -14.39 -2.01 -4.24
C PRO A 141 -12.95 -2.00 -3.75
N VAL A 142 -12.62 -1.11 -2.80
CA VAL A 142 -11.33 -1.09 -2.11
C VAL A 142 -11.29 -2.20 -1.06
N ASP A 143 -10.16 -2.91 -0.99
CA ASP A 143 -9.89 -3.85 0.10
C ASP A 143 -9.44 -3.08 1.36
N PRO A 144 -10.24 -3.01 2.42
CA PRO A 144 -9.91 -2.25 3.61
C PRO A 144 -8.71 -2.83 4.38
N LYS A 145 -8.30 -4.06 4.06
CA LYS A 145 -7.11 -4.69 4.63
C LYS A 145 -5.83 -4.41 3.84
N ARG A 146 -5.93 -3.84 2.65
CA ARG A 146 -4.80 -3.60 1.74
C ARG A 146 -4.76 -2.15 1.26
N ILE A 147 -4.62 -1.23 2.21
CA ILE A 147 -4.40 0.20 1.94
C ILE A 147 -2.95 0.51 2.25
N TYR A 148 -2.25 1.11 1.31
CA TYR A 148 -0.81 1.34 1.35
C TYR A 148 -0.45 2.79 1.11
N LEU A 149 0.62 3.26 1.77
CA LEU A 149 1.19 4.58 1.54
C LEU A 149 2.64 4.45 1.05
N ILE A 150 3.00 5.27 0.06
CA ILE A 150 4.39 5.55 -0.28
C ILE A 150 4.61 7.04 -0.07
N GLY A 151 5.60 7.42 0.74
CA GLY A 151 5.91 8.82 1.02
C GLY A 151 7.39 9.13 0.86
N HIS A 152 7.70 10.33 0.34
CA HIS A 152 9.06 10.85 0.31
C HIS A 152 9.15 12.14 1.13
N SER A 153 10.17 12.28 1.98
CA SER A 153 10.42 13.51 2.76
C SER A 153 9.18 13.88 3.59
N ASN A 154 8.56 15.03 3.38
CA ASN A 154 7.32 15.45 4.03
C ASN A 154 6.18 14.42 3.87
N GLY A 155 6.06 13.78 2.70
CA GLY A 155 5.10 12.69 2.48
C GLY A 155 5.40 11.45 3.34
N ALA A 156 6.69 11.17 3.63
CA ALA A 156 7.05 10.09 4.55
C ALA A 156 6.69 10.45 6.01
N PHE A 157 6.92 11.69 6.44
CA PHE A 157 6.42 12.18 7.74
C PHE A 157 4.90 12.02 7.82
N MET A 158 4.18 12.40 6.75
CA MET A 158 2.72 12.27 6.70
C MET A 158 2.28 10.81 6.77
N SER A 159 3.00 9.90 6.12
CA SER A 159 2.70 8.46 6.19
C SER A 159 2.83 7.92 7.61
N PHE A 160 3.85 8.33 8.36
CA PHE A 160 3.99 7.96 9.76
C PHE A 160 2.88 8.54 10.63
N THR A 161 2.56 9.83 10.43
CA THR A 161 1.47 10.49 11.16
C THR A 161 0.13 9.85 10.89
N TYR A 162 -0.16 9.51 9.63
CA TYR A 162 -1.40 8.85 9.26
C TYR A 162 -1.53 7.46 9.90
N ALA A 163 -0.48 6.64 9.85
CA ALA A 163 -0.48 5.32 10.49
C ALA A 163 -0.58 5.39 12.03
N CYS A 164 -0.16 6.52 12.61
CA CYS A 164 -0.24 6.77 14.04
C CYS A 164 -1.66 7.20 14.46
N LYS A 165 -2.36 7.97 13.63
CA LYS A 165 -3.68 8.55 13.92
C LYS A 165 -4.84 7.64 13.50
N THR A 166 -4.59 6.69 12.60
CA THR A 166 -5.62 5.79 12.07
C THR A 166 -5.14 4.33 12.11
N ASP A 167 -6.06 3.40 11.96
CA ASP A 167 -5.74 1.99 11.82
C ASP A 167 -5.98 1.46 10.39
N LYS A 168 -6.18 2.36 9.40
CA LYS A 168 -6.56 1.96 8.05
C LYS A 168 -5.41 1.36 7.22
N VAL A 169 -4.14 1.72 7.52
CA VAL A 169 -2.98 1.36 6.68
C VAL A 169 -2.39 0.00 7.06
N ALA A 170 -2.18 -0.85 6.06
CA ALA A 170 -1.50 -2.14 6.21
C ALA A 170 0.03 -2.01 6.09
N ALA A 171 0.52 -1.12 5.22
CA ALA A 171 1.96 -0.96 4.99
C ALA A 171 2.34 0.44 4.52
N ILE A 172 3.57 0.83 4.85
CA ILE A 172 4.20 2.08 4.45
C ILE A 172 5.54 1.81 3.78
N VAL A 173 5.81 2.50 2.67
CA VAL A 173 7.15 2.72 2.15
C VAL A 173 7.52 4.18 2.41
N ALA A 174 8.46 4.42 3.30
CA ALA A 174 8.90 5.75 3.70
C ALA A 174 10.33 6.02 3.22
N ILE A 175 10.53 7.10 2.46
CA ILE A 175 11.83 7.45 1.91
C ILE A 175 12.26 8.81 2.46
N ALA A 176 13.42 8.88 3.08
CA ALA A 176 14.04 10.12 3.59
C ALA A 176 13.11 10.94 4.50
N GLY A 177 12.38 10.25 5.40
CA GLY A 177 11.50 10.84 6.41
C GLY A 177 11.81 10.34 7.81
N ALA A 178 11.18 10.94 8.81
CA ALA A 178 11.30 10.57 10.21
C ALA A 178 10.00 10.89 10.98
N MET A 179 9.90 10.42 12.22
CA MET A 179 8.89 10.85 13.18
C MET A 179 9.45 12.04 14.01
N ASP A 180 8.59 12.80 14.67
CA ASP A 180 9.02 13.77 15.67
C ASP A 180 9.78 13.09 16.81
N GLN A 181 10.69 13.81 17.49
CA GLN A 181 11.47 13.25 18.59
C GLN A 181 10.58 12.80 19.75
N ASN A 182 9.53 13.56 20.02
CA ASN A 182 8.49 13.21 20.98
C ASN A 182 7.18 13.14 20.18
N PRO A 183 6.91 12.04 19.48
CA PRO A 183 5.72 11.93 18.69
C PRO A 183 4.49 11.95 19.60
N GLU A 184 3.45 12.67 19.17
CA GLU A 184 2.19 12.71 19.90
C GLU A 184 1.49 11.35 19.95
N CYS A 185 1.89 10.45 19.07
CA CYS A 185 1.35 9.09 18.97
C CYS A 185 2.35 8.11 18.35
N ALA A 186 2.06 6.81 18.55
CA ALA A 186 2.66 5.70 17.80
C ALA A 186 1.53 4.87 17.20
N PRO A 187 1.76 4.12 16.13
CA PRO A 187 0.76 3.18 15.62
C PRO A 187 0.29 2.24 16.74
N THR A 188 -1.01 2.03 16.86
CA THR A 188 -1.60 1.14 17.87
C THR A 188 -1.80 -0.28 17.37
N THR A 189 -1.75 -0.46 16.05
CA THR A 189 -1.85 -1.76 15.36
C THR A 189 -0.59 -2.01 14.54
N PRO A 190 -0.23 -3.28 14.28
CA PRO A 190 0.89 -3.61 13.42
C PRO A 190 0.75 -3.01 12.02
N VAL A 191 1.82 -2.35 11.55
CA VAL A 191 1.93 -1.76 10.22
C VAL A 191 3.26 -2.18 9.62
N SER A 192 3.24 -2.81 8.45
CA SER A 192 4.46 -3.16 7.73
C SER A 192 5.20 -1.91 7.28
N LEU A 193 6.53 -1.91 7.39
CA LEU A 193 7.36 -0.75 7.06
C LEU A 193 8.56 -1.14 6.20
N LEU A 194 8.69 -0.48 5.06
CA LEU A 194 9.94 -0.36 4.32
C LEU A 194 10.45 1.07 4.47
N ASN A 195 11.47 1.27 5.32
CA ASN A 195 12.10 2.58 5.49
C ASN A 195 13.40 2.67 4.72
N ILE A 196 13.54 3.66 3.85
CA ILE A 196 14.72 3.88 2.99
C ILE A 196 15.34 5.22 3.32
N HIS A 197 16.64 5.26 3.67
CA HIS A 197 17.30 6.49 4.07
C HIS A 197 18.76 6.55 3.63
N GLY A 198 19.15 7.68 3.02
CA GLY A 198 20.54 7.95 2.66
C GLY A 198 21.39 8.43 3.85
N THR A 199 22.60 7.91 4.00
CA THR A 199 23.48 8.31 5.12
C THR A 199 24.07 9.71 4.95
N ALA A 200 24.10 10.25 3.72
CA ALA A 200 24.55 11.60 3.40
C ALA A 200 23.37 12.59 3.20
N ASP A 201 22.15 12.22 3.64
CA ASP A 201 20.99 13.11 3.60
C ASP A 201 21.24 14.36 4.45
N LYS A 202 21.30 15.52 3.79
CA LYS A 202 21.56 16.83 4.42
C LYS A 202 20.26 17.58 4.79
N VAL A 203 19.10 17.09 4.31
CA VAL A 203 17.78 17.71 4.55
C VAL A 203 17.11 17.06 5.76
N ILE A 204 16.87 15.75 5.68
CA ILE A 204 16.38 14.95 6.81
C ILE A 204 17.51 14.02 7.22
N LYS A 205 18.29 14.48 8.19
CA LYS A 205 19.50 13.75 8.61
C LYS A 205 19.17 12.38 9.17
N LEU A 206 19.91 11.36 8.76
CA LEU A 206 19.77 9.98 9.25
C LEU A 206 19.72 9.91 10.79
N ASN A 207 20.56 10.71 11.45
CA ASN A 207 20.72 10.71 12.90
C ASN A 207 19.74 11.66 13.64
N GLY A 208 18.72 12.17 12.93
CA GLY A 208 17.80 13.16 13.48
C GLY A 208 18.32 14.59 13.40
N GLY A 209 17.47 15.53 13.75
CA GLY A 209 17.79 16.96 13.68
C GLY A 209 16.66 17.84 14.16
N VAL A 210 16.77 19.13 13.79
CA VAL A 210 15.77 20.15 14.10
C VAL A 210 15.27 20.80 12.82
N MET A 211 13.95 20.97 12.71
CA MET A 211 13.29 21.68 11.63
C MET A 211 12.06 22.39 12.21
N ASN A 212 11.76 23.61 11.75
CA ASN A 212 10.67 24.42 12.30
C ASN A 212 10.71 24.55 13.84
N ASN A 213 11.91 24.69 14.42
CA ASN A 213 12.16 24.73 15.87
C ASN A 213 11.71 23.49 16.66
N ASN A 214 11.39 22.40 15.99
CA ASN A 214 11.03 21.13 16.59
C ASN A 214 12.00 20.04 16.17
N SER A 215 12.31 19.12 17.08
CA SER A 215 13.22 18.03 16.83
C SER A 215 12.49 16.84 16.18
N TYR A 216 13.10 16.26 15.15
CA TYR A 216 12.71 14.96 14.62
C TYR A 216 13.75 13.91 15.03
N THR A 217 13.29 12.67 15.21
CA THR A 217 14.14 11.59 15.67
C THR A 217 15.00 11.03 14.53
N SER A 218 15.99 10.18 14.86
CA SER A 218 16.76 9.46 13.84
C SER A 218 15.89 8.47 13.06
N ALA A 219 16.32 8.15 11.84
CA ALA A 219 15.67 7.10 11.06
C ALA A 219 15.67 5.75 11.81
N THR A 220 16.74 5.46 12.56
CA THR A 220 16.82 4.26 13.42
C THR A 220 15.76 4.28 14.52
N ASN A 221 15.57 5.41 15.21
CA ASN A 221 14.56 5.50 16.27
C ASN A 221 13.12 5.48 15.69
N THR A 222 12.91 6.06 14.51
CA THR A 222 11.65 5.90 13.77
C THR A 222 11.35 4.41 13.52
N VAL A 223 12.33 3.67 13.02
CA VAL A 223 12.22 2.22 12.78
C VAL A 223 11.98 1.47 14.11
N ASN A 224 12.65 1.84 15.20
CA ASN A 224 12.48 1.24 16.52
C ASN A 224 11.03 1.35 17.06
N THR A 225 10.32 2.43 16.73
CA THR A 225 8.89 2.54 17.05
C THR A 225 8.09 1.41 16.39
N PHE A 226 8.33 1.14 15.11
CA PHE A 226 7.67 0.05 14.40
C PHE A 226 8.17 -1.34 14.83
N ILE A 227 9.46 -1.49 15.20
CA ILE A 227 9.97 -2.72 15.81
C ILE A 227 9.16 -3.06 17.06
N SER A 228 8.92 -2.07 17.92
CA SER A 228 8.14 -2.27 19.14
C SER A 228 6.69 -2.67 18.85
N VAL A 229 6.01 -1.94 17.99
CA VAL A 229 4.59 -2.18 17.64
C VAL A 229 4.42 -3.54 16.95
N ASN A 230 5.31 -3.88 16.02
CA ASN A 230 5.26 -5.13 15.26
C ASN A 230 5.90 -6.31 16.02
N ARG A 231 6.42 -6.09 17.23
CA ARG A 231 7.11 -7.10 18.05
C ARG A 231 8.23 -7.78 17.28
N CYS A 232 9.05 -6.98 16.60
CA CYS A 232 10.14 -7.53 15.80
C CYS A 232 11.36 -7.85 16.68
N ALA A 233 12.06 -8.89 16.30
CA ALA A 233 13.31 -9.34 16.90
C ALA A 233 14.53 -8.88 16.08
N GLN A 234 15.65 -9.57 16.23
CA GLN A 234 16.90 -9.26 15.57
C GLN A 234 16.77 -9.27 14.03
N ALA A 235 17.40 -8.29 13.38
CA ALA A 235 17.47 -8.20 11.94
C ALA A 235 18.61 -9.07 11.36
N THR A 236 18.37 -9.61 10.18
CA THR A 236 19.45 -10.02 9.27
C THR A 236 19.91 -8.81 8.46
N ALA A 237 21.20 -8.72 8.15
CA ALA A 237 21.75 -7.63 7.35
C ALA A 237 22.28 -8.18 6.02
N LEU A 238 21.79 -7.61 4.91
CA LEU A 238 22.20 -7.93 3.55
C LEU A 238 22.75 -6.69 2.86
N LYS A 239 23.67 -6.89 1.93
CA LYS A 239 24.16 -5.82 1.06
C LYS A 239 23.50 -5.90 -0.30
N LYS A 240 23.13 -4.74 -0.84
CA LYS A 240 22.49 -4.60 -2.14
C LYS A 240 23.05 -3.39 -2.89
N ASP A 241 23.23 -3.53 -4.18
CA ASP A 241 23.41 -2.42 -5.11
C ASP A 241 22.01 -1.84 -5.40
N PHE A 242 21.77 -0.59 -5.00
CA PHE A 242 20.45 0.03 -5.09
C PHE A 242 20.50 1.40 -5.77
N ASP A 243 21.41 2.30 -5.35
CA ASP A 243 21.56 3.62 -6.00
C ASP A 243 22.51 3.50 -7.18
N PRO A 244 22.04 3.56 -8.45
CA PRO A 244 22.85 3.25 -9.62
C PRO A 244 24.01 4.24 -9.89
N ILE A 245 24.09 5.34 -9.12
CA ILE A 245 25.20 6.31 -9.23
C ILE A 245 26.30 6.02 -8.21
N ILE A 246 25.99 5.32 -7.12
CA ILE A 246 26.96 4.95 -6.10
C ILE A 246 27.50 3.56 -6.42
N THR A 247 28.82 3.44 -6.56
CA THR A 247 29.43 2.18 -6.98
C THR A 247 29.35 1.09 -5.91
N GLY A 248 28.94 -0.10 -6.31
CA GLY A 248 28.96 -1.33 -5.50
C GLY A 248 27.74 -1.49 -4.60
N ALA A 249 27.72 -2.53 -3.78
CA ALA A 249 26.62 -2.85 -2.89
C ALA A 249 26.58 -1.89 -1.68
N GLU A 250 26.22 -0.64 -1.94
CA GLU A 250 26.25 0.47 -0.98
C GLU A 250 25.09 0.42 0.02
N THR A 251 23.97 -0.21 -0.33
CA THR A 251 22.80 -0.28 0.54
C THR A 251 22.87 -1.48 1.48
N THR A 252 22.72 -1.20 2.78
CA THR A 252 22.54 -2.24 3.79
C THR A 252 21.05 -2.37 4.07
N ILE A 253 20.49 -3.53 3.81
CA ILE A 253 19.11 -3.91 4.13
C ILE A 253 19.14 -4.63 5.48
N TYR A 254 18.43 -4.08 6.45
CA TYR A 254 18.12 -4.75 7.71
C TYR A 254 16.71 -5.32 7.58
N ASP A 255 16.58 -6.63 7.57
CA ASP A 255 15.31 -7.35 7.47
C ASP A 255 14.98 -7.97 8.82
N TYR A 256 13.88 -7.53 9.44
CA TYR A 256 13.51 -7.88 10.81
C TYR A 256 12.48 -9.00 10.83
N VAL A 257 12.66 -9.96 11.71
CA VAL A 257 11.68 -11.00 11.98
C VAL A 257 10.69 -10.47 13.01
N CYS A 258 9.44 -10.32 12.65
CA CYS A 258 8.41 -9.77 13.52
C CYS A 258 7.48 -10.85 14.08
N GLY A 259 7.03 -10.66 15.31
CA GLY A 259 6.10 -11.56 16.01
C GLY A 259 4.64 -11.36 15.60
N THR A 260 4.38 -10.46 14.64
CA THR A 260 3.09 -10.21 14.00
C THR A 260 3.18 -10.61 12.52
N HIS A 261 2.09 -10.47 11.78
CA HIS A 261 2.09 -10.67 10.33
C HIS A 261 2.78 -9.52 9.55
N ALA A 262 3.15 -8.43 10.24
CA ALA A 262 3.80 -7.28 9.60
C ALA A 262 5.26 -7.58 9.26
N GLU A 263 5.72 -7.11 8.09
CA GLU A 263 7.13 -7.10 7.68
C GLU A 263 7.77 -5.75 7.99
N LEU A 264 9.05 -5.77 8.37
CA LEU A 264 9.80 -4.55 8.63
C LEU A 264 11.18 -4.63 8.01
N GLN A 265 11.48 -3.67 7.13
CA GLN A 265 12.78 -3.52 6.51
C GLN A 265 13.32 -2.09 6.68
N PHE A 266 14.61 -1.98 6.94
CA PHE A 266 15.33 -0.69 6.95
C PHE A 266 16.49 -0.73 5.97
N TRP A 267 16.43 0.10 4.94
CA TRP A 267 17.46 0.22 3.91
C TRP A 267 18.29 1.49 4.13
N LYS A 268 19.54 1.33 4.47
CA LYS A 268 20.52 2.41 4.61
C LYS A 268 21.39 2.49 3.38
N ILE A 269 21.23 3.55 2.60
CA ILE A 269 22.04 3.83 1.41
C ILE A 269 23.29 4.57 1.86
N LYS A 270 24.45 3.92 1.85
CA LYS A 270 25.72 4.57 2.17
C LYS A 270 25.98 5.69 1.15
N ASP A 271 26.33 6.87 1.64
CA ASP A 271 26.54 8.09 0.84
C ASP A 271 25.32 8.55 0.04
N GLY A 272 24.17 7.91 0.22
CA GLY A 272 22.90 8.30 -0.41
C GLY A 272 22.41 9.67 0.07
N ALA A 273 21.89 10.47 -0.86
CA ALA A 273 21.37 11.79 -0.63
C ALA A 273 19.89 11.77 -0.17
N HIS A 274 19.32 12.95 0.11
CA HIS A 274 17.89 13.12 0.43
C HIS A 274 16.95 12.59 -0.66
N LYS A 275 17.35 12.73 -1.90
CA LYS A 275 16.67 12.19 -3.07
C LYS A 275 17.63 11.19 -3.74
N PRO A 276 17.64 9.92 -3.32
CA PRO A 276 18.52 8.92 -3.90
C PRO A 276 18.17 8.68 -5.38
N ASN A 277 19.11 8.20 -6.16
CA ASN A 277 18.81 7.74 -7.50
C ASN A 277 18.16 6.37 -7.41
N LEU A 278 16.97 6.25 -7.97
CA LEU A 278 16.21 5.01 -7.89
C LEU A 278 16.57 4.08 -9.05
N PRO A 279 16.77 2.79 -8.81
CA PRO A 279 16.98 1.83 -9.89
C PRO A 279 15.72 1.72 -10.76
N SER A 280 15.87 1.25 -11.99
CA SER A 280 14.77 1.16 -12.95
C SER A 280 13.62 0.25 -12.50
N ASP A 281 13.90 -0.72 -11.65
CA ASP A 281 12.95 -1.66 -11.04
C ASP A 281 12.39 -1.19 -9.69
N PHE A 282 12.69 0.04 -9.25
CA PHE A 282 12.26 0.56 -7.95
C PHE A 282 10.77 0.39 -7.70
N ALA A 283 9.93 0.79 -8.66
CA ALA A 283 8.47 0.68 -8.52
C ALA A 283 8.04 -0.78 -8.32
N GLN A 284 8.66 -1.72 -9.05
CA GLN A 284 8.39 -3.15 -8.90
C GLN A 284 8.81 -3.66 -7.52
N LEU A 285 9.98 -3.22 -7.02
CA LEU A 285 10.49 -3.62 -5.70
C LEU A 285 9.51 -3.20 -4.58
N VAL A 286 9.11 -1.92 -4.56
CA VAL A 286 8.24 -1.41 -3.50
C VAL A 286 6.81 -1.93 -3.59
N ILE A 287 6.26 -2.09 -4.78
CA ILE A 287 4.93 -2.67 -4.97
C ILE A 287 4.94 -4.16 -4.59
N SER A 288 5.99 -4.90 -4.93
CA SER A 288 6.13 -6.31 -4.51
C SER A 288 6.23 -6.47 -2.99
N PHE A 289 6.86 -5.50 -2.29
CA PHE A 289 6.83 -5.46 -0.83
C PHE A 289 5.40 -5.22 -0.33
N LEU A 290 4.71 -4.19 -0.84
CA LEU A 290 3.37 -3.80 -0.40
C LEU A 290 2.33 -4.91 -0.61
N LEU A 291 2.34 -5.57 -1.76
CA LEU A 291 1.34 -6.59 -2.11
C LEU A 291 1.38 -7.85 -1.23
N LYS A 292 2.46 -8.08 -0.51
CA LYS A 292 2.56 -9.16 0.49
C LYS A 292 1.83 -8.80 1.80
N GLN A 293 1.48 -7.52 1.99
CA GLN A 293 1.00 -7.01 3.26
C GLN A 293 -0.52 -6.94 3.31
N SER A 294 -1.06 -7.32 4.45
CA SER A 294 -2.48 -7.22 4.77
C SER A 294 -2.65 -7.05 6.27
N LYS A 295 -3.71 -6.41 6.68
CA LYS A 295 -4.12 -6.30 8.10
C LYS A 295 -4.81 -7.55 8.57
#